data_bb1479d276a82d3705482d7d29b7a5a9
#
_entry.id   bb1479d276a82d3705482d7d29b7a5a9
#
_cell.length_a   1.000
_cell.length_b   1.000
_cell.length_c   1.000
_cell.angle_alpha   90.00
_cell.angle_beta   90.00
_cell.angle_gamma   90.00
#
_symmetry.space_group_name_H-M   'P 1'
#
loop_
_entity.id
_entity.type
_entity.pdbx_description
1 polymer ?
#
loop_
_entity_poly.entity_id
_entity_poly.type
_entity_poly.pdbx_seq_one_letter_code
_entity_poly.pdbx_strand_id
1 'polypeptide(L)'
;MSTIFVYFSAIDEVDIRQTITSCLKNATDPDRIHFGIVVQYNQYEKDTFKDFPNLKQIEIGFDEVLGVGATRQLAYLLHNNQTYCLQIDAHMIFSVGWDEKLIKYYNAAKEVRDKVILSGYAPSWYRDSDNNIYKEDHDESRSLTIVNDFVSAKQPILGFMKSESPIEINRLKLYEQKAISCHFIFSETSLFDYILPDTFIIYNGDEATTSLRAISRGYRVYMPAENILWHLNKTKDNFYSNEAKRWQPMFLGKQPPNSEREIRTAYQAYKRVKDVFLGEVLGIYGAETKEDLQWYSSYIGIDFRAVYDKQ
;
A
#
# COMPACT_ATOMS: atom_id res chain seq x y z
N MET A 1 -3.16 -4.90 -26.19
CA MET A 1 -2.13 -5.12 -25.15
C MET A 1 -2.69 -4.70 -23.82
N SER A 2 -2.33 -5.39 -22.73
CA SER A 2 -2.78 -5.04 -21.39
C SER A 2 -2.06 -3.79 -20.89
N THR A 3 -2.79 -2.81 -20.38
CA THR A 3 -2.27 -1.57 -19.83
C THR A 3 -2.20 -1.64 -18.30
N ILE A 4 -1.26 -0.94 -17.70
CA ILE A 4 -1.07 -0.89 -16.23
C ILE A 4 -1.23 0.54 -15.76
N PHE A 5 -2.10 0.74 -14.77
CA PHE A 5 -2.25 2.00 -14.06
C PHE A 5 -1.44 1.95 -12.76
N VAL A 6 -0.38 2.72 -12.70
CA VAL A 6 0.46 2.87 -11.51
C VAL A 6 -0.01 4.10 -10.74
N TYR A 7 -0.38 3.94 -9.48
CA TYR A 7 -0.85 5.08 -8.70
C TYR A 7 -0.26 5.11 -7.29
N PHE A 8 -0.08 6.32 -6.80
CA PHE A 8 0.43 6.58 -5.46
C PHE A 8 0.10 7.98 -4.98
N SER A 9 0.23 8.17 -3.69
CA SER A 9 0.18 9.48 -3.05
C SER A 9 1.50 9.81 -2.37
N ALA A 10 1.83 11.07 -2.34
CA ALA A 10 3.06 11.58 -1.76
C ALA A 10 2.79 12.83 -0.91
N ILE A 11 3.51 12.96 0.19
CA ILE A 11 3.52 14.16 1.01
C ILE A 11 4.97 14.61 1.17
N ASP A 12 5.29 15.76 0.56
CA ASP A 12 6.61 16.37 0.58
C ASP A 12 7.77 15.36 0.33
N GLU A 13 7.60 14.55 -0.72
CA GLU A 13 8.46 13.42 -1.05
C GLU A 13 9.42 13.76 -2.19
N VAL A 14 10.71 13.56 -1.96
CA VAL A 14 11.78 13.90 -2.91
C VAL A 14 12.02 12.81 -3.97
N ASP A 15 11.59 11.59 -3.70
CA ASP A 15 11.89 10.43 -4.56
C ASP A 15 10.84 10.16 -5.66
N ILE A 16 9.82 11.01 -5.81
CA ILE A 16 8.75 10.84 -6.82
C ILE A 16 9.34 10.66 -8.22
N ARG A 17 10.22 11.58 -8.65
CA ARG A 17 10.84 11.55 -9.97
C ARG A 17 11.70 10.29 -10.18
N GLN A 18 12.42 9.88 -9.15
CA GLN A 18 13.20 8.63 -9.16
C GLN A 18 12.30 7.41 -9.36
N THR A 19 11.16 7.36 -8.66
CA THR A 19 10.17 6.29 -8.74
C THR A 19 9.58 6.17 -10.15
N ILE A 20 9.09 7.29 -10.72
CA ILE A 20 8.52 7.30 -12.07
C ILE A 20 9.59 6.92 -13.11
N THR A 21 10.78 7.50 -13.01
CA THR A 21 11.90 7.19 -13.92
C THR A 21 12.30 5.73 -13.86
N SER A 22 12.43 5.16 -12.65
CA SER A 22 12.74 3.74 -12.46
C SER A 22 11.64 2.85 -13.04
N CYS A 23 10.39 3.20 -12.84
CA CYS A 23 9.24 2.48 -13.37
C CYS A 23 9.28 2.42 -14.90
N LEU A 24 9.38 3.56 -15.58
CA LEU A 24 9.39 3.64 -17.05
C LEU A 24 10.65 3.04 -17.67
N LYS A 25 11.83 3.35 -17.13
CA LYS A 25 13.11 2.87 -17.67
C LYS A 25 13.23 1.36 -17.63
N ASN A 26 12.65 0.72 -16.63
CA ASN A 26 12.76 -0.73 -16.41
C ASN A 26 11.53 -1.51 -16.92
N ALA A 27 10.51 -0.85 -17.43
CA ALA A 27 9.38 -1.53 -18.08
C ALA A 27 9.83 -2.13 -19.42
N THR A 28 9.27 -3.28 -19.77
CA THR A 28 9.43 -3.89 -21.11
C THR A 28 8.74 -3.03 -22.17
N ASP A 29 7.58 -2.47 -21.82
CA ASP A 29 6.81 -1.59 -22.69
C ASP A 29 6.34 -0.37 -21.89
N PRO A 30 7.11 0.74 -21.86
CA PRO A 30 6.77 1.94 -21.10
C PRO A 30 5.50 2.64 -21.61
N ASP A 31 5.11 2.46 -22.88
CA ASP A 31 3.95 3.13 -23.47
C ASP A 31 2.62 2.60 -22.92
N ARG A 32 2.62 1.40 -22.34
CA ARG A 32 1.43 0.82 -21.67
C ARG A 32 1.28 1.24 -20.20
N ILE A 33 2.24 1.99 -19.65
CA ILE A 33 2.23 2.44 -18.25
C ILE A 33 1.56 3.81 -18.17
N HIS A 34 0.57 3.92 -17.31
CA HIS A 34 -0.17 5.15 -17.02
C HIS A 34 -0.05 5.48 -15.55
N PHE A 35 0.08 6.76 -15.22
CA PHE A 35 0.22 7.19 -13.84
C PHE A 35 -0.96 8.03 -13.34
N GLY A 36 -1.34 7.79 -12.10
CA GLY A 36 -2.22 8.64 -11.31
C GLY A 36 -1.55 9.00 -10.00
N ILE A 37 -1.21 10.26 -9.79
CA ILE A 37 -0.50 10.68 -8.58
C ILE A 37 -1.23 11.80 -7.87
N VAL A 38 -1.17 11.78 -6.53
CA VAL A 38 -1.58 12.91 -5.70
C VAL A 38 -0.36 13.38 -4.92
N VAL A 39 -0.02 14.64 -5.10
CA VAL A 39 1.15 15.25 -4.44
C VAL A 39 0.69 16.32 -3.47
N GLN A 40 1.08 16.18 -2.22
CA GLN A 40 0.83 17.15 -1.16
C GLN A 40 2.17 17.79 -0.77
N TYR A 41 2.30 19.09 -0.98
CA TYR A 41 3.61 19.74 -0.84
C TYR A 41 3.53 21.24 -0.55
N ASN A 42 4.65 21.76 -0.06
CA ASN A 42 4.90 23.19 0.05
C ASN A 42 6.18 23.66 -0.67
N GLN A 43 7.04 22.70 -1.09
CA GLN A 43 8.36 23.01 -1.64
C GLN A 43 8.57 22.62 -3.10
N TYR A 44 7.63 21.86 -3.71
CA TYR A 44 7.70 21.54 -5.14
C TYR A 44 6.93 22.57 -5.96
N GLU A 45 7.50 22.95 -7.09
CA GLU A 45 6.82 23.81 -8.05
C GLU A 45 5.62 23.06 -8.69
N LYS A 46 4.58 23.83 -8.97
CA LYS A 46 3.43 23.34 -9.70
C LYS A 46 3.87 22.74 -11.04
N ASP A 47 3.27 21.60 -11.41
CA ASP A 47 3.54 20.92 -12.68
C ASP A 47 4.93 20.26 -12.82
N THR A 48 5.57 19.90 -11.74
CA THR A 48 6.91 19.28 -11.72
C THR A 48 7.03 17.98 -12.53
N PHE A 49 5.93 17.30 -12.83
CA PHE A 49 5.90 15.97 -13.47
C PHE A 49 5.27 15.96 -14.87
N LYS A 50 5.03 17.11 -15.47
CA LYS A 50 4.44 17.24 -16.83
C LYS A 50 5.29 16.63 -17.95
N ASP A 51 6.57 16.45 -17.73
CA ASP A 51 7.51 15.85 -18.68
C ASP A 51 7.37 14.33 -18.78
N PHE A 52 6.65 13.68 -17.88
CA PHE A 52 6.39 12.26 -17.96
C PHE A 52 5.16 11.94 -18.82
N PRO A 53 5.28 10.95 -19.75
CA PRO A 53 4.15 10.54 -20.58
C PRO A 53 3.07 9.86 -19.73
N ASN A 54 1.82 9.93 -20.21
CA ASN A 54 0.68 9.23 -19.63
C ASN A 54 0.46 9.47 -18.12
N LEU A 55 0.86 10.64 -17.61
CA LEU A 55 0.75 11.00 -16.20
C LEU A 55 -0.36 12.01 -15.96
N LYS A 56 -1.25 11.68 -15.03
CA LYS A 56 -2.23 12.60 -14.45
C LYS A 56 -1.88 12.86 -12.99
N GLN A 57 -1.98 14.12 -12.56
CA GLN A 57 -1.69 14.49 -11.18
C GLN A 57 -2.76 15.38 -10.57
N ILE A 58 -2.93 15.26 -9.26
CA ILE A 58 -3.66 16.18 -8.39
C ILE A 58 -2.66 16.77 -7.41
N GLU A 59 -2.72 18.09 -7.23
CA GLU A 59 -1.88 18.84 -6.32
C GLU A 59 -2.72 19.35 -5.15
N ILE A 60 -2.23 19.16 -3.94
CA ILE A 60 -2.89 19.60 -2.72
C ILE A 60 -1.88 20.43 -1.91
N GLY A 61 -2.27 21.65 -1.56
CA GLY A 61 -1.45 22.51 -0.71
C GLY A 61 -1.25 21.89 0.68
N PHE A 62 -0.10 22.18 1.29
CA PHE A 62 0.27 21.58 2.58
C PHE A 62 -0.73 21.94 3.71
N ASP A 63 -1.38 23.09 3.62
CA ASP A 63 -2.41 23.51 4.59
C ASP A 63 -3.71 22.72 4.47
N GLU A 64 -3.92 22.03 3.34
CA GLU A 64 -5.09 21.22 3.04
C GLU A 64 -4.81 19.70 3.09
N VAL A 65 -3.71 19.31 3.71
CA VAL A 65 -3.24 17.92 3.77
C VAL A 65 -4.35 16.93 4.13
N LEU A 66 -4.47 15.90 3.31
CA LEU A 66 -5.37 14.77 3.49
C LEU A 66 -4.60 13.53 3.95
N GLY A 67 -5.29 12.60 4.58
CA GLY A 67 -4.74 11.30 4.95
C GLY A 67 -4.47 10.40 3.74
N VAL A 68 -3.69 9.34 3.97
CA VAL A 68 -3.26 8.39 2.94
C VAL A 68 -4.43 7.72 2.21
N GLY A 69 -5.50 7.40 2.91
CA GLY A 69 -6.68 6.77 2.31
C GLY A 69 -7.37 7.70 1.31
N ALA A 70 -7.58 8.97 1.67
CA ALA A 70 -8.19 9.96 0.79
C ALA A 70 -7.34 10.24 -0.45
N THR A 71 -6.03 10.42 -0.28
CA THR A 71 -5.12 10.71 -1.39
C THR A 71 -4.91 9.52 -2.32
N ARG A 72 -4.85 8.30 -1.80
CA ARG A 72 -4.82 7.07 -2.62
C ARG A 72 -6.12 6.87 -3.39
N GLN A 73 -7.27 7.16 -2.78
CA GLN A 73 -8.55 7.11 -3.51
C GLN A 73 -8.58 8.12 -4.65
N LEU A 74 -8.17 9.38 -4.40
CA LEU A 74 -8.09 10.39 -5.45
C LEU A 74 -7.12 9.98 -6.57
N ALA A 75 -5.96 9.44 -6.23
CA ALA A 75 -4.99 8.95 -7.21
C ALA A 75 -5.57 7.81 -8.05
N TYR A 76 -6.26 6.85 -7.42
CA TYR A 76 -6.93 5.76 -8.12
C TYR A 76 -8.00 6.28 -9.11
N LEU A 77 -8.80 7.27 -8.73
CA LEU A 77 -9.86 7.84 -9.57
C LEU A 77 -9.34 8.51 -10.86
N LEU A 78 -8.02 8.69 -11.02
CA LEU A 78 -7.42 9.18 -12.26
C LEU A 78 -7.27 8.11 -13.35
N HIS A 79 -7.56 6.82 -13.04
CA HIS A 79 -7.48 5.74 -14.00
C HIS A 79 -8.46 5.95 -15.19
N ASN A 80 -8.19 5.28 -16.29
CA ASN A 80 -9.01 5.33 -17.51
C ASN A 80 -9.11 3.92 -18.12
N ASN A 81 -9.76 3.01 -17.40
CA ASN A 81 -10.02 1.63 -17.85
C ASN A 81 -8.76 0.83 -18.22
N GLN A 82 -7.62 1.07 -17.57
CA GLN A 82 -6.48 0.18 -17.70
C GLN A 82 -6.81 -1.23 -17.19
N THR A 83 -6.18 -2.24 -17.77
CA THR A 83 -6.44 -3.65 -17.43
C THR A 83 -6.05 -3.97 -16.00
N TYR A 84 -4.84 -3.53 -15.63
CA TYR A 84 -4.28 -3.76 -14.30
C TYR A 84 -4.03 -2.45 -13.59
N CYS A 85 -3.99 -2.52 -12.26
CA CYS A 85 -3.50 -1.44 -11.42
C CYS A 85 -2.37 -1.91 -10.51
N LEU A 86 -1.46 -1.01 -10.23
CA LEU A 86 -0.37 -1.17 -9.30
C LEU A 86 -0.35 0.01 -8.33
N GLN A 87 -0.78 -0.22 -7.08
CA GLN A 87 -0.59 0.74 -5.99
C GLN A 87 0.82 0.59 -5.42
N ILE A 88 1.52 1.70 -5.27
CA ILE A 88 2.87 1.76 -4.68
C ILE A 88 3.01 2.94 -3.73
N ASP A 89 4.15 3.02 -3.06
CA ASP A 89 4.61 4.26 -2.41
C ASP A 89 5.44 5.12 -3.37
N ALA A 90 5.64 6.38 -3.01
CA ALA A 90 6.29 7.38 -3.87
C ALA A 90 7.83 7.25 -3.93
N HIS A 91 8.42 6.26 -3.28
CA HIS A 91 9.88 6.05 -3.16
C HIS A 91 10.28 4.59 -3.44
N MET A 92 9.81 4.09 -4.59
CA MET A 92 10.07 2.74 -5.08
C MET A 92 11.10 2.71 -6.21
N ILE A 93 11.77 1.58 -6.37
CA ILE A 93 12.54 1.27 -7.57
C ILE A 93 12.14 -0.10 -8.10
N PHE A 94 12.31 -0.32 -9.41
CA PHE A 94 11.78 -1.46 -10.14
C PHE A 94 12.88 -2.31 -10.75
N SER A 95 12.65 -3.61 -10.91
CA SER A 95 13.49 -4.52 -11.67
C SER A 95 13.24 -4.36 -13.16
N VAL A 96 14.21 -4.76 -14.00
CA VAL A 96 14.03 -4.83 -15.45
C VAL A 96 12.90 -5.82 -15.79
N GLY A 97 11.98 -5.40 -16.65
CA GLY A 97 10.83 -6.19 -17.09
C GLY A 97 9.77 -6.41 -16.01
N TRP A 98 9.69 -5.53 -15.00
CA TRP A 98 8.77 -5.64 -13.88
C TRP A 98 7.31 -5.79 -14.31
N ASP A 99 6.90 -5.11 -15.36
CA ASP A 99 5.55 -5.08 -15.92
C ASP A 99 5.13 -6.47 -16.45
N GLU A 100 5.98 -7.13 -17.23
CA GLU A 100 5.75 -8.49 -17.70
C GLU A 100 5.82 -9.51 -16.56
N LYS A 101 6.76 -9.32 -15.63
CA LYS A 101 6.90 -10.20 -14.47
C LYS A 101 5.63 -10.18 -13.62
N LEU A 102 5.10 -9.00 -13.27
CA LEU A 102 3.86 -8.90 -12.49
C LEU A 102 2.69 -9.57 -13.20
N ILE A 103 2.49 -9.30 -14.49
CA ILE A 103 1.42 -9.94 -15.27
C ILE A 103 1.60 -11.46 -15.30
N LYS A 104 2.82 -11.96 -15.48
CA LYS A 104 3.11 -13.39 -15.51
C LYS A 104 2.80 -14.06 -14.16
N TYR A 105 3.23 -13.48 -13.03
CA TYR A 105 2.93 -14.00 -11.70
C TYR A 105 1.44 -13.91 -11.38
N TYR A 106 0.78 -12.83 -11.76
CA TYR A 106 -0.66 -12.66 -11.58
C TYR A 106 -1.46 -13.76 -12.32
N ASN A 107 -1.15 -13.96 -13.60
CA ASN A 107 -1.81 -14.97 -14.42
C ASN A 107 -1.57 -16.39 -13.87
N ALA A 108 -0.34 -16.69 -13.41
CA ALA A 108 -0.06 -17.98 -12.77
C ALA A 108 -0.91 -18.18 -11.50
N ALA A 109 -1.03 -17.16 -10.66
CA ALA A 109 -1.88 -17.23 -9.48
C ALA A 109 -3.38 -17.40 -9.83
N LYS A 110 -3.83 -16.80 -10.94
CA LYS A 110 -5.20 -16.95 -11.48
C LYS A 110 -5.51 -18.39 -11.94
N GLU A 111 -4.52 -19.20 -12.27
CA GLU A 111 -4.73 -20.63 -12.59
C GLU A 111 -5.24 -21.45 -11.40
N VAL A 112 -4.96 -21.01 -10.18
CA VAL A 112 -5.33 -21.72 -8.93
C VAL A 112 -6.39 -21.00 -8.10
N ARG A 113 -6.63 -19.73 -8.34
CA ARG A 113 -7.62 -18.90 -7.61
C ARG A 113 -8.24 -17.86 -8.53
N ASP A 114 -9.54 -17.69 -8.45
CA ASP A 114 -10.26 -16.70 -9.27
C ASP A 114 -10.00 -15.24 -8.83
N LYS A 115 -9.88 -15.01 -7.53
CA LYS A 115 -9.67 -13.69 -6.93
C LYS A 115 -8.25 -13.60 -6.36
N VAL A 116 -7.39 -12.84 -7.03
CA VAL A 116 -5.96 -12.76 -6.72
C VAL A 116 -5.51 -11.31 -6.56
N ILE A 117 -4.61 -11.11 -5.61
CA ILE A 117 -3.82 -9.90 -5.43
C ILE A 117 -2.36 -10.33 -5.32
N LEU A 118 -1.46 -9.67 -6.07
CA LEU A 118 -0.04 -9.74 -5.75
C LEU A 118 0.28 -8.61 -4.78
N SER A 119 0.79 -8.97 -3.61
CA SER A 119 1.23 -8.05 -2.58
C SER A 119 2.19 -8.74 -1.63
N GLY A 120 3.00 -7.98 -0.96
CA GLY A 120 3.95 -8.44 0.05
C GLY A 120 4.83 -7.29 0.50
N TYR A 121 5.66 -7.50 1.49
CA TYR A 121 6.59 -6.47 1.93
C TYR A 121 7.79 -6.45 0.99
N ALA A 122 7.86 -5.43 0.12
CA ALA A 122 8.97 -5.27 -0.80
C ALA A 122 10.29 -5.14 -0.03
N PRO A 123 11.38 -5.81 -0.48
CA PRO A 123 12.69 -5.64 0.14
C PRO A 123 13.17 -4.20 0.05
N SER A 124 14.09 -3.84 0.93
CA SER A 124 14.55 -2.47 1.03
C SER A 124 15.55 -2.10 -0.06
N TRP A 125 15.55 -0.83 -0.43
CA TRP A 125 16.68 -0.19 -1.06
C TRP A 125 17.12 1.02 -0.24
N TYR A 126 18.36 1.46 -0.39
CA TYR A 126 18.91 2.64 0.28
C TYR A 126 20.00 3.27 -0.57
N ARG A 127 20.34 4.52 -0.24
CA ARG A 127 21.47 5.25 -0.82
C ARG A 127 22.56 5.42 0.22
N ASP A 128 23.83 5.36 -0.22
CA ASP A 128 24.95 5.81 0.58
C ASP A 128 25.18 7.34 0.44
N SER A 129 26.22 7.86 1.10
CA SER A 129 26.60 9.27 1.04
C SER A 129 26.96 9.76 -0.37
N ASP A 130 27.33 8.83 -1.26
CA ASP A 130 27.74 9.11 -2.64
C ASP A 130 26.59 8.91 -3.65
N ASN A 131 25.35 8.71 -3.13
CA ASN A 131 24.15 8.41 -3.92
C ASN A 131 24.17 7.07 -4.66
N ASN A 132 25.04 6.13 -4.31
CA ASN A 132 24.97 4.79 -4.86
C ASN A 132 23.77 4.05 -4.29
N ILE A 133 23.04 3.33 -5.15
CA ILE A 133 21.85 2.56 -4.80
C ILE A 133 22.21 1.13 -4.47
N TYR A 134 21.80 0.70 -3.29
CA TYR A 134 21.91 -0.68 -2.81
C TYR A 134 20.54 -1.29 -2.64
N LYS A 135 20.41 -2.58 -2.92
CA LYS A 135 19.16 -3.34 -2.88
C LYS A 135 19.35 -4.57 -1.99
N GLU A 136 18.36 -4.82 -1.13
CA GLU A 136 18.28 -6.04 -0.34
C GLU A 136 17.48 -7.10 -1.08
N ASP A 137 17.68 -8.37 -0.72
CA ASP A 137 16.87 -9.46 -1.21
C ASP A 137 15.64 -9.67 -0.34
N HIS A 138 14.58 -10.21 -0.94
CA HIS A 138 13.38 -10.60 -0.23
C HIS A 138 13.66 -11.72 0.78
N ASP A 139 13.14 -11.58 1.98
CA ASP A 139 13.20 -12.62 3.01
C ASP A 139 12.04 -13.62 2.81
N GLU A 140 12.31 -14.71 2.07
CA GLU A 140 11.33 -15.77 1.78
C GLU A 140 10.84 -16.51 3.04
N SER A 141 11.52 -16.36 4.18
CA SER A 141 11.12 -16.98 5.44
C SER A 141 9.92 -16.30 6.11
N ARG A 142 9.54 -15.11 5.64
CA ARG A 142 8.51 -14.28 6.24
C ARG A 142 7.36 -13.99 5.28
N SER A 143 6.15 -14.18 5.78
CA SER A 143 4.91 -13.74 5.14
C SER A 143 4.20 -12.69 5.98
N LEU A 144 3.41 -11.86 5.33
CA LEU A 144 2.63 -10.83 6.00
C LEU A 144 1.42 -11.40 6.73
N THR A 145 1.14 -10.84 7.89
CA THR A 145 -0.08 -11.05 8.67
C THR A 145 -0.48 -9.76 9.37
N ILE A 146 -1.64 -9.78 10.02
CA ILE A 146 -2.01 -8.70 10.93
C ILE A 146 -1.64 -9.11 12.36
N VAL A 147 -1.09 -8.18 13.11
CA VAL A 147 -0.77 -8.33 14.53
C VAL A 147 -1.44 -7.19 15.33
N ASN A 148 -1.64 -7.45 16.61
CA ASN A 148 -2.16 -6.44 17.52
C ASN A 148 -1.01 -5.70 18.18
N ASP A 149 -0.81 -4.45 17.82
CA ASP A 149 0.13 -3.57 18.52
C ASP A 149 -0.61 -2.65 19.50
N PHE A 150 -0.77 -3.12 20.74
CA PHE A 150 -1.42 -2.33 21.80
C PHE A 150 -0.48 -1.39 22.53
N VAL A 151 0.81 -1.53 22.34
CA VAL A 151 1.80 -0.69 23.03
C VAL A 151 2.02 0.62 22.29
N SER A 152 2.21 0.55 20.98
CA SER A 152 2.55 1.74 20.19
C SER A 152 1.41 2.24 19.32
N ALA A 153 0.74 1.38 18.56
CA ALA A 153 -0.33 1.79 17.64
C ALA A 153 -1.74 1.70 18.23
N LYS A 154 -1.94 0.92 19.28
CA LYS A 154 -3.25 0.65 19.94
C LYS A 154 -4.32 0.13 18.97
N GLN A 155 -3.91 -0.51 17.89
CA GLN A 155 -4.79 -1.02 16.84
C GLN A 155 -4.10 -2.15 16.05
N PRO A 156 -4.85 -2.93 15.25
CA PRO A 156 -4.26 -3.90 14.35
C PRO A 156 -3.34 -3.24 13.33
N ILE A 157 -2.15 -3.80 13.15
CA ILE A 157 -1.14 -3.33 12.18
C ILE A 157 -0.58 -4.50 11.38
N LEU A 158 0.15 -4.18 10.31
CA LEU A 158 0.92 -5.15 9.55
C LEU A 158 2.04 -5.73 10.40
N GLY A 159 2.22 -7.04 10.32
CA GLY A 159 3.27 -7.78 10.98
C GLY A 159 3.76 -8.95 10.12
N PHE A 160 4.65 -9.75 10.68
CA PHE A 160 5.23 -10.89 9.98
C PHE A 160 4.94 -12.19 10.71
N MET A 161 4.78 -13.26 9.93
CA MET A 161 4.71 -14.63 10.39
C MET A 161 5.72 -15.49 9.60
N LYS A 162 5.98 -16.71 10.06
CA LYS A 162 6.78 -17.65 9.28
C LYS A 162 6.05 -18.00 7.99
N SER A 163 6.74 -17.94 6.86
CA SER A 163 6.20 -18.36 5.58
C SER A 163 5.81 -19.83 5.57
N GLU A 164 4.70 -20.13 4.94
CA GLU A 164 4.36 -21.48 4.52
C GLU A 164 5.18 -21.86 3.27
N SER A 165 5.14 -23.14 2.87
CA SER A 165 5.79 -23.55 1.63
C SER A 165 5.17 -22.82 0.43
N PRO A 166 5.99 -22.35 -0.52
CA PRO A 166 5.45 -21.66 -1.69
C PRO A 166 4.63 -22.62 -2.54
N ILE A 167 3.62 -22.05 -3.20
CA ILE A 167 3.00 -22.74 -4.33
C ILE A 167 3.89 -22.54 -5.56
N GLU A 168 4.04 -23.57 -6.36
CA GLU A 168 4.81 -23.53 -7.60
C GLU A 168 3.90 -23.77 -8.80
N ILE A 169 3.78 -22.77 -9.68
CA ILE A 169 2.95 -22.80 -10.88
C ILE A 169 3.84 -22.40 -12.06
N ASN A 170 3.95 -23.28 -13.06
CA ASN A 170 4.75 -23.01 -14.26
C ASN A 170 6.21 -22.56 -13.95
N ARG A 171 6.82 -23.16 -12.90
CA ARG A 171 8.15 -22.82 -12.36
C ARG A 171 8.23 -21.44 -11.68
N LEU A 172 7.10 -20.80 -11.42
CA LEU A 172 7.02 -19.58 -10.63
C LEU A 172 6.65 -19.94 -9.19
N LYS A 173 7.40 -19.43 -8.24
CA LYS A 173 7.13 -19.59 -6.82
C LYS A 173 6.39 -18.39 -6.27
N LEU A 174 5.33 -18.64 -5.51
CA LEU A 174 4.48 -17.64 -4.89
C LEU A 174 4.26 -18.00 -3.42
N TYR A 175 4.48 -17.04 -2.53
CA TYR A 175 4.25 -17.18 -1.09
C TYR A 175 2.91 -16.57 -0.71
N GLU A 176 1.99 -17.36 -0.13
CA GLU A 176 0.71 -16.85 0.34
C GLU A 176 0.93 -15.88 1.51
N GLN A 177 0.20 -14.76 1.48
CA GLN A 177 0.21 -13.72 2.49
C GLN A 177 -1.15 -13.67 3.20
N LYS A 178 -1.18 -13.42 4.50
CA LYS A 178 -2.42 -13.21 5.27
C LYS A 178 -2.76 -11.72 5.44
N ALA A 179 -1.97 -10.85 4.84
CA ALA A 179 -2.20 -9.41 4.81
C ALA A 179 -1.66 -8.80 3.51
N ILE A 180 -2.06 -7.55 3.27
CA ILE A 180 -1.66 -6.73 2.13
C ILE A 180 -0.73 -5.63 2.64
N SER A 181 0.37 -5.38 1.94
CA SER A 181 1.14 -4.17 2.13
C SER A 181 0.73 -3.11 1.11
N CYS A 182 0.36 -1.93 1.59
CA CYS A 182 -0.17 -0.87 0.74
C CYS A 182 0.90 -0.17 -0.13
N HIS A 183 2.18 -0.49 0.04
CA HIS A 183 3.22 -0.05 -0.87
C HIS A 183 3.45 -1.00 -2.06
N PHE A 184 2.70 -2.11 -2.12
CA PHE A 184 2.71 -3.04 -3.25
C PHE A 184 1.38 -3.77 -3.34
N ILE A 185 0.48 -3.34 -4.22
CA ILE A 185 -0.77 -4.03 -4.56
C ILE A 185 -0.90 -4.06 -6.07
N PHE A 186 -0.82 -5.25 -6.67
CA PHE A 186 -1.06 -5.45 -8.09
C PHE A 186 -2.22 -6.40 -8.33
N SER A 187 -3.18 -5.99 -9.14
CA SER A 187 -4.36 -6.76 -9.51
C SER A 187 -5.00 -6.21 -10.78
N GLU A 188 -6.08 -6.83 -11.24
CA GLU A 188 -7.01 -6.19 -12.17
C GLU A 188 -7.60 -4.91 -11.56
N THR A 189 -7.82 -3.88 -12.37
CA THR A 189 -8.32 -2.58 -11.90
C THR A 189 -9.69 -2.70 -11.21
N SER A 190 -10.52 -3.64 -11.62
CA SER A 190 -11.82 -3.93 -10.99
C SER A 190 -11.75 -4.31 -9.49
N LEU A 191 -10.57 -4.66 -8.96
CA LEU A 191 -10.38 -4.88 -7.53
C LEU A 191 -10.91 -3.71 -6.70
N PHE A 192 -10.62 -2.49 -7.12
CA PHE A 192 -10.94 -1.29 -6.36
C PHE A 192 -12.40 -0.84 -6.47
N ASP A 193 -13.20 -1.47 -7.34
CA ASP A 193 -14.66 -1.33 -7.31
C ASP A 193 -15.27 -1.89 -6.01
N TYR A 194 -14.51 -2.77 -5.33
CA TYR A 194 -14.94 -3.47 -4.12
C TYR A 194 -14.16 -3.06 -2.85
N ILE A 195 -12.95 -2.53 -2.99
CA ILE A 195 -12.05 -2.21 -1.85
C ILE A 195 -11.37 -0.85 -1.99
N LEU A 196 -12.12 0.18 -2.34
CA LEU A 196 -11.60 1.55 -2.43
C LEU A 196 -10.80 1.93 -1.18
N PRO A 197 -9.67 2.66 -1.30
CA PRO A 197 -8.98 3.22 -0.14
C PRO A 197 -9.94 4.03 0.73
N ASP A 198 -9.92 3.81 2.04
CA ASP A 198 -10.88 4.43 2.95
C ASP A 198 -10.44 5.86 3.30
N THR A 199 -11.22 6.85 2.88
CA THR A 199 -10.91 8.27 3.06
C THR A 199 -10.79 8.73 4.51
N PHE A 200 -11.32 7.98 5.46
CA PHE A 200 -11.19 8.24 6.89
C PHE A 200 -9.89 7.69 7.50
N ILE A 201 -9.15 6.86 6.76
CA ILE A 201 -7.86 6.35 7.21
C ILE A 201 -6.78 7.37 6.90
N ILE A 202 -6.15 7.88 7.96
CA ILE A 202 -5.12 8.93 7.84
C ILE A 202 -3.76 8.32 7.52
N TYR A 203 -3.36 7.26 8.23
CA TYR A 203 -2.11 6.53 8.03
C TYR A 203 -2.20 5.12 8.61
N ASN A 204 -2.19 4.97 9.93
CA ASN A 204 -2.27 3.67 10.60
C ASN A 204 -3.61 2.98 10.33
N GLY A 205 -3.55 1.68 10.13
CA GLY A 205 -4.73 0.84 9.89
C GLY A 205 -5.11 0.69 8.42
N ASP A 206 -4.49 1.43 7.49
CA ASP A 206 -4.75 1.29 6.05
C ASP A 206 -4.50 -0.14 5.57
N GLU A 207 -3.32 -0.69 5.84
CA GLU A 207 -2.96 -2.05 5.45
C GLU A 207 -3.86 -3.10 6.12
N ALA A 208 -4.12 -2.93 7.41
CA ALA A 208 -4.96 -3.87 8.17
C ALA A 208 -6.42 -3.89 7.67
N THR A 209 -7.02 -2.72 7.46
CA THR A 209 -8.40 -2.63 6.96
C THR A 209 -8.52 -3.02 5.49
N THR A 210 -7.51 -2.73 4.66
CA THR A 210 -7.45 -3.18 3.26
C THR A 210 -7.32 -4.71 3.19
N SER A 211 -6.49 -5.31 4.05
CA SER A 211 -6.36 -6.77 4.17
C SER A 211 -7.68 -7.42 4.54
N LEU A 212 -8.36 -6.92 5.58
CA LEU A 212 -9.68 -7.40 5.97
C LEU A 212 -10.65 -7.36 4.79
N ARG A 213 -10.78 -6.20 4.14
CA ARG A 213 -11.75 -5.99 3.05
C ARG A 213 -11.53 -6.92 1.87
N ALA A 214 -10.27 -7.10 1.45
CA ALA A 214 -9.95 -7.96 0.31
C ALA A 214 -10.09 -9.45 0.66
N ILE A 215 -9.45 -9.87 1.76
CA ILE A 215 -9.36 -11.31 2.08
C ILE A 215 -10.72 -11.86 2.52
N SER A 216 -11.54 -11.08 3.25
CA SER A 216 -12.91 -11.48 3.60
C SER A 216 -13.84 -11.64 2.39
N ARG A 217 -13.54 -10.96 1.27
CA ARG A 217 -14.24 -11.14 -0.02
C ARG A 217 -13.71 -12.28 -0.86
N GLY A 218 -12.84 -13.12 -0.29
CA GLY A 218 -12.31 -14.31 -0.96
C GLY A 218 -11.08 -14.07 -1.81
N TYR A 219 -10.50 -12.87 -1.83
CA TYR A 219 -9.19 -12.67 -2.46
C TYR A 219 -8.11 -13.45 -1.72
N ARG A 220 -7.16 -14.00 -2.50
CA ARG A 220 -5.93 -14.56 -1.98
C ARG A 220 -4.77 -13.68 -2.38
N VAL A 221 -3.87 -13.49 -1.44
CA VAL A 221 -2.73 -12.57 -1.58
C VAL A 221 -1.48 -13.39 -1.74
N TYR A 222 -0.69 -13.08 -2.76
CA TYR A 222 0.54 -13.80 -3.05
C TYR A 222 1.70 -12.82 -3.26
N MET A 223 2.85 -13.15 -2.70
CA MET A 223 4.12 -12.47 -2.97
C MET A 223 4.94 -13.31 -3.95
N PRO A 224 5.35 -12.77 -5.10
CA PRO A 224 6.34 -13.39 -5.97
C PRO A 224 7.66 -13.65 -5.23
N ALA A 225 8.29 -14.81 -5.42
CA ALA A 225 9.61 -15.10 -4.86
C ALA A 225 10.72 -14.25 -5.51
N GLU A 226 10.47 -13.73 -6.72
CA GLU A 226 11.40 -12.85 -7.42
C GLU A 226 11.28 -11.41 -6.94
N ASN A 227 12.40 -10.74 -6.74
CA ASN A 227 12.43 -9.31 -6.41
C ASN A 227 12.03 -8.48 -7.63
N ILE A 228 10.81 -7.95 -7.64
CA ILE A 228 10.26 -7.15 -8.74
C ILE A 228 10.36 -5.66 -8.46
N LEU A 229 10.20 -5.26 -7.22
CA LEU A 229 10.32 -3.87 -6.78
C LEU A 229 10.92 -3.78 -5.36
N TRP A 230 11.47 -2.64 -5.02
CA TRP A 230 12.09 -2.34 -3.72
C TRP A 230 11.53 -1.05 -3.16
N HIS A 231 11.36 -1.02 -1.85
CA HIS A 231 10.87 0.11 -1.08
C HIS A 231 12.02 0.82 -0.36
N LEU A 232 12.04 2.16 -0.31
CA LEU A 232 13.10 2.90 0.36
C LEU A 232 13.14 2.60 1.86
N ASN A 233 14.28 2.13 2.33
CA ASN A 233 14.51 2.01 3.77
C ASN A 233 14.83 3.37 4.37
N LYS A 234 13.91 3.91 5.14
CA LYS A 234 13.97 5.27 5.70
C LYS A 234 14.63 5.37 7.09
N THR A 235 15.31 4.34 7.55
CA THR A 235 15.86 4.29 8.92
C THR A 235 17.23 4.94 9.09
N LYS A 236 17.94 5.21 8.00
CA LYS A 236 19.29 5.79 8.03
C LYS A 236 19.34 7.05 7.17
N ASP A 237 19.50 8.20 7.82
CA ASP A 237 19.85 9.50 7.21
C ASP A 237 18.89 10.07 6.15
N ASN A 238 17.59 9.83 6.26
CA ASN A 238 16.66 10.13 5.22
C ASN A 238 16.11 11.55 5.24
N PHE A 239 16.21 12.14 4.08
CA PHE A 239 15.75 13.46 3.65
C PHE A 239 14.22 13.56 3.63
N TYR A 240 13.60 13.59 4.81
CA TYR A 240 12.28 14.21 4.89
C TYR A 240 12.47 15.71 5.01
N SER A 241 11.62 16.48 4.34
CA SER A 241 11.50 17.87 4.70
C SER A 241 11.15 17.99 6.18
N ASN A 242 11.50 19.10 6.80
CA ASN A 242 11.16 19.33 8.20
C ASN A 242 9.64 19.30 8.44
N GLU A 243 8.84 19.51 7.41
CA GLU A 243 7.39 19.57 7.50
C GLU A 243 6.74 18.20 7.31
N ALA A 244 7.23 17.35 6.43
CA ALA A 244 6.83 15.94 6.39
C ALA A 244 7.17 15.22 7.70
N LYS A 245 8.30 15.57 8.35
CA LYS A 245 8.62 15.13 9.71
C LYS A 245 7.61 15.60 10.76
N ARG A 246 6.99 16.74 10.57
CA ARG A 246 5.96 17.26 11.48
C ARG A 246 4.68 16.40 11.44
N TRP A 247 4.22 16.01 10.25
CA TRP A 247 2.99 15.25 10.09
C TRP A 247 3.17 13.74 10.35
N GLN A 248 4.29 13.18 9.98
CA GLN A 248 4.55 11.75 10.13
C GLN A 248 4.50 11.23 11.58
N PRO A 249 5.10 11.90 12.58
CA PRO A 249 4.98 11.48 13.97
C PRO A 249 3.55 11.50 14.51
N MET A 250 2.73 12.44 14.05
CA MET A 250 1.31 12.52 14.39
C MET A 250 0.54 11.32 13.82
N PHE A 251 0.75 11.01 12.53
CA PHE A 251 0.11 9.88 11.88
C PHE A 251 0.54 8.53 12.47
N LEU A 252 1.77 8.42 12.93
CA LEU A 252 2.29 7.23 13.62
C LEU A 252 1.92 7.16 15.10
N GLY A 253 1.19 8.13 15.63
CA GLY A 253 0.86 8.20 17.06
C GLY A 253 2.06 8.43 18.00
N LYS A 254 3.20 8.85 17.44
CA LYS A 254 4.46 9.06 18.21
C LYS A 254 4.58 10.42 18.87
N GLN A 255 3.73 11.38 18.49
CA GLN A 255 3.63 12.69 19.10
C GLN A 255 2.16 13.04 19.33
N PRO A 256 1.82 13.71 20.43
CA PRO A 256 0.47 14.21 20.61
C PRO A 256 0.16 15.26 19.53
N PRO A 257 -1.06 15.27 19.00
CA PRO A 257 -1.49 16.28 18.06
C PRO A 257 -1.44 17.68 18.70
N ASN A 258 -1.00 18.67 17.92
CA ASN A 258 -0.76 20.03 18.42
C ASN A 258 -1.93 20.99 18.18
N SER A 259 -2.94 20.57 17.42
CA SER A 259 -4.12 21.39 17.15
C SER A 259 -5.41 20.60 17.34
N GLU A 260 -6.52 21.31 17.56
CA GLU A 260 -7.84 20.69 17.67
C GLU A 260 -8.22 19.88 16.42
N ARG A 261 -7.85 20.39 15.22
CA ARG A 261 -8.05 19.68 13.96
C ARG A 261 -7.29 18.35 13.94
N GLU A 262 -6.03 18.35 14.34
CA GLU A 262 -5.17 17.16 14.38
C GLU A 262 -5.69 16.13 15.38
N ILE A 263 -6.12 16.58 16.56
CA ILE A 263 -6.73 15.72 17.59
C ILE A 263 -8.00 15.06 17.05
N ARG A 264 -8.87 15.83 16.43
CA ARG A 264 -10.12 15.35 15.86
C ARG A 264 -9.86 14.34 14.74
N THR A 265 -8.92 14.64 13.85
CA THR A 265 -8.57 13.80 12.71
C THR A 265 -7.95 12.47 13.15
N ALA A 266 -7.03 12.50 14.10
CA ALA A 266 -6.42 11.29 14.66
C ALA A 266 -7.45 10.41 15.40
N TYR A 267 -8.34 11.02 16.16
CA TYR A 267 -9.43 10.31 16.85
C TYR A 267 -10.40 9.67 15.86
N GLN A 268 -10.79 10.37 14.81
CA GLN A 268 -11.70 9.86 13.79
C GLN A 268 -11.07 8.67 13.04
N ALA A 269 -9.78 8.74 12.69
CA ALA A 269 -9.07 7.65 12.05
C ALA A 269 -9.00 6.41 12.94
N TYR A 270 -8.61 6.58 14.21
CA TYR A 270 -8.61 5.49 15.18
C TYR A 270 -10.00 4.86 15.35
N LYS A 271 -11.02 5.69 15.54
CA LYS A 271 -12.41 5.24 15.64
C LYS A 271 -12.83 4.47 14.38
N ARG A 272 -12.46 4.95 13.20
CA ARG A 272 -12.77 4.29 11.93
C ARG A 272 -12.20 2.88 11.87
N VAL A 273 -10.92 2.71 12.20
CA VAL A 273 -10.26 1.39 12.23
C VAL A 273 -10.97 0.47 13.24
N LYS A 274 -11.25 0.97 14.45
CA LYS A 274 -12.00 0.23 15.48
C LYS A 274 -13.37 -0.21 14.97
N ASP A 275 -14.15 0.70 14.40
CA ASP A 275 -15.51 0.43 13.90
C ASP A 275 -15.50 -0.63 12.78
N VAL A 276 -14.48 -0.61 11.89
CA VAL A 276 -14.30 -1.63 10.86
C VAL A 276 -14.07 -3.01 11.47
N PHE A 277 -13.17 -3.13 12.45
CA PHE A 277 -12.84 -4.41 13.07
C PHE A 277 -13.87 -4.92 14.08
N LEU A 278 -14.77 -4.06 14.55
CA LEU A 278 -15.92 -4.46 15.36
C LEU A 278 -17.17 -4.78 14.53
N GLY A 279 -17.11 -4.56 13.20
CA GLY A 279 -18.24 -4.79 12.29
C GLY A 279 -19.34 -3.73 12.39
N GLU A 280 -18.99 -2.53 12.87
CA GLU A 280 -19.87 -1.36 12.86
C GLU A 280 -19.83 -0.66 11.49
N VAL A 281 -18.77 -0.90 10.72
CA VAL A 281 -18.61 -0.47 9.34
C VAL A 281 -18.50 -1.71 8.44
N LEU A 282 -19.46 -1.87 7.55
CA LEU A 282 -19.55 -2.96 6.58
C LEU A 282 -19.54 -2.40 5.15
N GLY A 283 -19.57 -3.29 4.16
CA GLY A 283 -19.59 -2.93 2.74
C GLY A 283 -18.22 -2.50 2.23
N ILE A 284 -18.16 -1.53 1.33
CA ILE A 284 -16.94 -1.15 0.59
C ILE A 284 -15.76 -0.76 1.49
N TYR A 285 -16.03 -0.28 2.70
CA TYR A 285 -15.03 0.15 3.69
C TYR A 285 -14.86 -0.83 4.87
N GLY A 286 -15.55 -1.98 4.86
CA GLY A 286 -15.44 -3.03 5.87
C GLY A 286 -15.54 -4.42 5.25
N ALA A 287 -15.73 -5.46 6.08
CA ALA A 287 -16.19 -6.75 5.58
C ALA A 287 -17.57 -6.62 4.93
N GLU A 288 -17.95 -7.51 4.03
CA GLU A 288 -19.30 -7.48 3.45
C GLU A 288 -20.36 -7.74 4.51
N THR A 289 -20.12 -8.75 5.33
CA THR A 289 -20.99 -9.17 6.42
C THR A 289 -20.23 -9.33 7.74
N LYS A 290 -20.94 -9.50 8.84
CA LYS A 290 -20.32 -9.84 10.14
C LYS A 290 -19.75 -11.25 10.15
N GLU A 291 -20.35 -12.15 9.41
CA GLU A 291 -19.87 -13.53 9.21
C GLU A 291 -18.51 -13.54 8.50
N ASP A 292 -18.34 -12.70 7.47
CA ASP A 292 -17.05 -12.53 6.76
C ASP A 292 -15.98 -11.98 7.68
N LEU A 293 -16.32 -11.03 8.55
CA LEU A 293 -15.43 -10.51 9.58
C LEU A 293 -15.00 -11.60 10.57
N GLN A 294 -15.95 -12.44 11.03
CA GLN A 294 -15.67 -13.54 11.95
C GLN A 294 -14.77 -14.58 11.28
N TRP A 295 -15.06 -14.91 10.01
CA TRP A 295 -14.21 -15.80 9.22
C TRP A 295 -12.78 -15.25 9.10
N TYR A 296 -12.61 -13.95 8.78
CA TYR A 296 -11.30 -13.34 8.67
C TYR A 296 -10.55 -13.33 10.01
N SER A 297 -11.24 -12.98 11.10
CA SER A 297 -10.73 -13.05 12.48
C SER A 297 -10.15 -14.44 12.79
N SER A 298 -10.91 -15.49 12.45
CA SER A 298 -10.48 -16.89 12.62
C SER A 298 -9.31 -17.26 11.71
N TYR A 299 -9.32 -16.80 10.46
CA TYR A 299 -8.28 -17.07 9.47
C TYR A 299 -6.90 -16.53 9.88
N ILE A 300 -6.85 -15.34 10.50
CA ILE A 300 -5.60 -14.75 10.99
C ILE A 300 -5.32 -15.05 12.47
N GLY A 301 -6.28 -15.65 13.19
CA GLY A 301 -6.12 -16.02 14.60
C GLY A 301 -6.23 -14.85 15.59
N ILE A 302 -7.00 -13.79 15.25
CA ILE A 302 -7.18 -12.61 16.11
C ILE A 302 -8.65 -12.42 16.47
N ASP A 303 -8.97 -12.40 17.76
CA ASP A 303 -10.27 -11.95 18.27
C ASP A 303 -10.26 -10.42 18.46
N PHE A 304 -10.76 -9.70 17.47
CA PHE A 304 -10.80 -8.24 17.50
C PHE A 304 -11.68 -7.66 18.61
N ARG A 305 -12.75 -8.35 19.03
CA ARG A 305 -13.58 -7.90 20.16
C ARG A 305 -12.80 -7.95 21.46
N ALA A 306 -12.18 -9.10 21.75
CA ALA A 306 -11.34 -9.24 22.93
C ALA A 306 -10.16 -8.24 22.96
N VAL A 307 -9.75 -7.79 21.80
CA VAL A 307 -8.72 -6.77 21.60
C VAL A 307 -9.18 -5.40 22.07
N TYR A 308 -10.36 -4.95 21.61
CA TYR A 308 -10.88 -3.62 21.90
C TYR A 308 -11.62 -3.52 23.25
N ASP A 309 -12.12 -4.62 23.81
CA ASP A 309 -12.76 -4.66 25.12
C ASP A 309 -11.77 -4.50 26.28
N LYS A 310 -10.47 -4.67 26.03
CA LYS A 310 -9.39 -4.50 27.01
C LYS A 310 -8.82 -3.07 27.09
N GLN A 311 -9.32 -2.17 26.27
CA GLN A 311 -8.92 -0.75 26.21
C GLN A 311 -9.92 0.15 26.94
#